data_3058c9245f53254c73d91cc3a005ddcd
#
_entry.id   3058c9245f53254c73d91cc3a005ddcd
#
_cell.length_a   1.000
_cell.length_b   1.000
_cell.length_c   1.000
_cell.angle_alpha   90.00
_cell.angle_beta   90.00
_cell.angle_gamma   90.00
#
_symmetry.space_group_name_H-M   'P 1'
#
loop_
_entity.id
_entity.type
_entity.pdbx_description
1 polymer ?
#
loop_
_entity_poly.entity_id
_entity_poly.type
_entity_poly.pdbx_seq_one_letter_code
_entity_poly.pdbx_strand_id
1 'polypeptide(L)'
;MTTPEDSARTAALWKPSAARAARSRITDYRQYVCRTRSLDLPDTTALWQWSITNLDPFWDSVWNYFDVAGSRGAGPALAKAEMPGAVWFPGATINFASQALRHAPSDAPAIIACNEAGDQLELSWTELAARVASLAATLRARGIVRGDRVAAVLPNSVEAVVAFLACASVGAIWSLCSPDMGAASVLDRFRQITPKALIAVRSYRYGGKIHDRSTVTAQLVESLESLALYITVPGPDDPGNTTSRSAHLATLAWQDAIAHDAALHIDPVPFEHPLWIVYSSGTTGLPKPIVNGHGGVTLELLKVMALHNDLHAGERFHWFTTTGWIMWNCQISALLLGATICLYDGNPGWPDAGALWRFADRVGLNFFGAGAAFHTGCMKAGVVPAGERLRSTLRTVGSTGSPLSPDAYRWLQSELGPEVWIAPISGGTDLSSAFI
;
A
#
# COMPACT_ATOMS: atom_id res chain seq x y z
N MET A 1 -46.34 10.12 4.12
CA MET A 1 -46.28 9.06 5.14
C MET A 1 -45.29 8.04 4.63
N THR A 2 -44.12 7.99 5.22
CA THR A 2 -43.09 6.97 4.92
C THR A 2 -43.57 5.63 5.48
N THR A 3 -43.50 4.58 4.67
CA THR A 3 -43.91 3.24 5.11
C THR A 3 -42.88 2.72 6.14
N PRO A 4 -43.25 1.74 7.02
CA PRO A 4 -42.29 1.09 7.92
C PRO A 4 -41.10 0.47 7.20
N GLU A 5 -41.24 0.07 5.94
CA GLU A 5 -40.14 -0.41 5.09
C GLU A 5 -39.19 0.70 4.65
N ASP A 6 -39.67 1.93 4.38
CA ASP A 6 -38.81 3.08 4.10
C ASP A 6 -38.01 3.54 5.33
N SER A 7 -38.60 3.42 6.52
CA SER A 7 -37.94 3.72 7.80
C SER A 7 -36.81 2.72 8.10
N ALA A 8 -37.00 1.45 7.75
CA ALA A 8 -35.96 0.41 7.92
C ALA A 8 -34.80 0.56 6.90
N ARG A 9 -35.04 1.16 5.74
CA ARG A 9 -34.02 1.46 4.72
C ARG A 9 -33.11 2.64 5.08
N THR A 10 -33.55 3.54 5.94
CA THR A 10 -32.84 4.76 6.33
C THR A 10 -32.11 4.64 7.69
N ALA A 11 -32.28 3.56 8.42
CA ALA A 11 -31.57 3.34 9.67
C ALA A 11 -30.06 3.10 9.41
N ALA A 12 -29.20 3.86 10.10
CA ALA A 12 -27.75 3.63 10.01
C ALA A 12 -27.41 2.22 10.52
N LEU A 13 -26.71 1.44 9.68
CA LEU A 13 -26.33 0.07 10.02
C LEU A 13 -25.29 -0.01 11.15
N TRP A 14 -24.49 1.04 11.29
CA TRP A 14 -23.48 1.15 12.34
C TRP A 14 -23.29 2.61 12.77
N LYS A 15 -22.99 2.83 14.06
CA LYS A 15 -22.58 4.11 14.62
C LYS A 15 -21.45 3.87 15.62
N PRO A 16 -20.41 4.72 15.65
CA PRO A 16 -19.38 4.60 16.68
C PRO A 16 -19.99 4.88 18.07
N SER A 17 -19.51 4.17 19.08
CA SER A 17 -19.75 4.56 20.47
C SER A 17 -19.15 5.94 20.74
N ALA A 18 -19.69 6.68 21.71
CA ALA A 18 -19.14 7.99 22.10
C ALA A 18 -17.66 7.90 22.52
N ALA A 19 -17.28 6.81 23.17
CA ALA A 19 -15.90 6.54 23.58
C ALA A 19 -14.99 6.31 22.38
N ARG A 20 -15.45 5.59 21.33
CA ARG A 20 -14.70 5.40 20.08
C ARG A 20 -14.54 6.72 19.32
N ALA A 21 -15.62 7.47 19.16
CA ALA A 21 -15.60 8.77 18.48
C ALA A 21 -14.64 9.75 19.16
N ALA A 22 -14.66 9.81 20.49
CA ALA A 22 -13.77 10.70 21.25
C ALA A 22 -12.28 10.38 21.11
N ARG A 23 -11.94 9.09 20.89
CA ARG A 23 -10.54 8.62 20.74
C ARG A 23 -10.08 8.53 19.28
N SER A 24 -10.96 8.78 18.31
CA SER A 24 -10.62 8.65 16.90
C SER A 24 -9.59 9.70 16.47
N ARG A 25 -8.73 9.30 15.53
CA ARG A 25 -7.69 10.17 14.96
C ARG A 25 -8.27 11.42 14.31
N ILE A 26 -9.46 11.32 13.71
CA ILE A 26 -10.12 12.49 13.12
C ILE A 26 -10.59 13.49 14.19
N THR A 27 -11.01 13.01 15.36
CA THR A 27 -11.38 13.89 16.48
C THR A 27 -10.14 14.60 17.04
N ASP A 28 -9.04 13.88 17.21
CA ASP A 28 -7.78 14.48 17.66
C ASP A 28 -7.27 15.52 16.64
N TYR A 29 -7.29 15.19 15.35
CA TYR A 29 -6.91 16.13 14.29
C TYR A 29 -7.81 17.38 14.28
N ARG A 30 -9.13 17.22 14.41
CA ARG A 30 -10.06 18.36 14.51
C ARG A 30 -9.69 19.28 15.67
N GLN A 31 -9.42 18.72 16.86
CA GLN A 31 -8.99 19.48 18.03
C GLN A 31 -7.63 20.17 17.81
N TYR A 32 -6.70 19.50 17.12
CA TYR A 32 -5.42 20.11 16.72
C TYR A 32 -5.64 21.33 15.84
N VAL A 33 -6.49 21.22 14.79
CA VAL A 33 -6.82 22.33 13.90
C VAL A 33 -7.48 23.48 14.67
N CYS A 34 -8.45 23.20 15.53
CA CYS A 34 -9.10 24.21 16.37
C CYS A 34 -8.07 25.00 17.19
N ARG A 35 -7.15 24.29 17.88
CA ARG A 35 -6.11 24.94 18.72
C ARG A 35 -5.11 25.75 17.90
N THR A 36 -4.59 25.16 16.82
CA THR A 36 -3.46 25.77 16.07
C THR A 36 -3.89 26.88 15.13
N ARG A 37 -5.18 26.89 14.73
CA ARG A 37 -5.75 27.87 13.80
C ARG A 37 -6.73 28.83 14.47
N SER A 38 -6.98 28.69 15.77
CA SER A 38 -7.97 29.48 16.52
C SER A 38 -9.36 29.41 15.89
N LEU A 39 -9.76 28.20 15.47
CA LEU A 39 -11.05 27.93 14.83
C LEU A 39 -12.01 27.22 15.79
N ASP A 40 -13.31 27.46 15.62
CA ASP A 40 -14.36 26.66 16.24
C ASP A 40 -14.98 25.73 15.18
N LEU A 41 -14.62 24.44 15.26
CA LEU A 41 -15.14 23.38 14.40
C LEU A 41 -15.85 22.34 15.30
N PRO A 42 -17.16 22.49 15.52
CA PRO A 42 -17.88 21.72 16.54
C PRO A 42 -17.93 20.22 16.24
N ASP A 43 -17.90 19.83 14.95
CA ASP A 43 -18.03 18.45 14.52
C ASP A 43 -17.19 18.14 13.26
N THR A 44 -17.27 16.91 12.78
CA THR A 44 -16.57 16.45 11.58
C THR A 44 -17.13 17.07 10.30
N THR A 45 -18.39 17.49 10.27
CA THR A 45 -18.99 18.18 9.12
C THR A 45 -18.38 19.57 8.96
N ALA A 46 -18.21 20.29 10.09
CA ALA A 46 -17.53 21.58 10.09
C ALA A 46 -16.05 21.45 9.66
N LEU A 47 -15.36 20.42 10.15
CA LEU A 47 -13.99 20.12 9.70
C LEU A 47 -13.94 19.85 8.20
N TRP A 48 -14.83 19.00 7.69
CA TRP A 48 -14.92 18.70 6.26
C TRP A 48 -15.18 19.96 5.44
N GLN A 49 -16.18 20.76 5.84
CA GLN A 49 -16.51 22.01 5.13
C GLN A 49 -15.31 22.96 5.12
N TRP A 50 -14.61 23.09 6.23
CA TRP A 50 -13.39 23.89 6.31
C TRP A 50 -12.29 23.36 5.37
N SER A 51 -12.09 22.04 5.34
CA SER A 51 -11.05 21.41 4.54
C SER A 51 -11.20 21.63 3.03
N ILE A 52 -12.45 21.64 2.52
CA ILE A 52 -12.72 21.82 1.09
C ILE A 52 -12.77 23.30 0.65
N THR A 53 -13.01 24.21 1.59
CA THR A 53 -13.03 25.66 1.31
C THR A 53 -11.70 26.34 1.57
N ASN A 54 -10.79 25.71 2.31
CA ASN A 54 -9.50 26.27 2.73
C ASN A 54 -8.36 25.29 2.44
N LEU A 55 -8.18 24.94 1.15
CA LEU A 55 -7.21 23.91 0.73
C LEU A 55 -5.79 24.18 1.20
N ASP A 56 -5.28 25.40 1.06
CA ASP A 56 -3.93 25.76 1.49
C ASP A 56 -3.72 25.54 3.00
N PRO A 57 -4.48 26.17 3.90
CA PRO A 57 -4.30 25.94 5.34
C PRO A 57 -4.66 24.51 5.79
N PHE A 58 -5.54 23.80 5.07
CA PHE A 58 -5.86 22.41 5.36
C PHE A 58 -4.62 21.51 5.13
N TRP A 59 -4.03 21.55 3.94
CA TRP A 59 -2.88 20.70 3.63
C TRP A 59 -1.62 21.10 4.41
N ASP A 60 -1.46 22.41 4.72
CA ASP A 60 -0.45 22.86 5.66
C ASP A 60 -0.64 22.23 7.06
N SER A 61 -1.89 22.17 7.53
CA SER A 61 -2.17 21.54 8.83
C SER A 61 -1.94 20.03 8.81
N VAL A 62 -2.20 19.34 7.69
CA VAL A 62 -1.89 17.91 7.51
C VAL A 62 -0.40 17.67 7.60
N TRP A 63 0.42 18.46 6.88
CA TRP A 63 1.88 18.36 6.95
C TRP A 63 2.38 18.48 8.39
N ASN A 64 1.93 19.52 9.10
CA ASN A 64 2.37 19.81 10.46
C ASN A 64 1.85 18.80 11.49
N TYR A 65 0.60 18.33 11.36
CA TYR A 65 0.00 17.36 12.28
C TYR A 65 0.73 16.00 12.25
N PHE A 66 1.14 15.56 11.07
CA PHE A 66 1.87 14.31 10.91
C PHE A 66 3.40 14.46 11.06
N ASP A 67 3.89 15.68 11.29
CA ASP A 67 5.33 15.96 11.37
C ASP A 67 6.06 15.28 10.20
N VAL A 68 5.68 15.64 8.96
CA VAL A 68 6.13 14.95 7.76
C VAL A 68 7.64 15.04 7.61
N ALA A 69 8.28 13.88 7.42
CA ALA A 69 9.73 13.78 7.27
C ALA A 69 10.21 14.40 5.96
N GLY A 70 10.69 15.64 6.04
CA GLY A 70 11.18 16.41 4.89
C GLY A 70 11.33 17.89 5.20
N SER A 71 11.65 18.67 4.18
CA SER A 71 11.64 20.14 4.27
C SER A 71 10.38 20.67 3.58
N ARG A 72 9.54 21.36 4.34
CA ARG A 72 8.27 21.90 3.83
C ARG A 72 8.45 23.04 2.79
N GLY A 73 9.60 23.68 2.81
CA GLY A 73 9.80 24.94 2.08
C GLY A 73 9.07 26.12 2.74
N ALA A 74 9.33 27.32 2.28
CA ALA A 74 8.80 28.57 2.84
C ALA A 74 7.48 29.03 2.17
N GLY A 75 7.09 28.41 1.06
CA GLY A 75 5.91 28.78 0.29
C GLY A 75 4.56 28.32 0.89
N PRO A 76 3.43 28.71 0.29
CA PRO A 76 2.14 28.18 0.66
C PRO A 76 2.04 26.68 0.36
N ALA A 77 1.12 25.97 1.01
CA ALA A 77 0.86 24.57 0.68
C ALA A 77 0.26 24.43 -0.74
N LEU A 78 -0.55 25.38 -1.17
CA LEU A 78 -1.12 25.45 -2.51
C LEU A 78 -0.80 26.82 -3.15
N ALA A 79 0.21 26.86 -4.01
CA ALA A 79 0.64 28.08 -4.69
C ALA A 79 -0.18 28.37 -5.97
N LYS A 80 -0.71 27.33 -6.61
CA LYS A 80 -1.56 27.44 -7.81
C LYS A 80 -2.68 26.43 -7.75
N ALA A 81 -3.92 26.90 -7.72
CA ALA A 81 -5.13 26.08 -7.57
C ALA A 81 -5.83 25.85 -8.92
N GLU A 82 -5.10 25.33 -9.90
CA GLU A 82 -5.63 25.04 -11.24
C GLU A 82 -5.58 23.54 -11.52
N MET A 83 -6.57 23.00 -12.22
CA MET A 83 -6.61 21.61 -12.65
C MET A 83 -6.79 21.52 -14.19
N PRO A 84 -5.81 20.95 -14.92
CA PRO A 84 -4.51 20.45 -14.46
C PRO A 84 -3.50 21.57 -14.20
N GLY A 85 -2.45 21.25 -13.43
CA GLY A 85 -1.33 22.15 -13.21
C GLY A 85 -1.31 22.82 -11.84
N ALA A 86 -2.00 22.26 -10.86
CA ALA A 86 -1.88 22.66 -9.46
C ALA A 86 -0.42 22.57 -8.97
N VAL A 87 0.02 23.57 -8.19
CA VAL A 87 1.38 23.59 -7.62
C VAL A 87 1.28 23.49 -6.10
N TRP A 88 1.70 22.36 -5.59
CA TRP A 88 1.67 22.05 -4.16
C TRP A 88 3.07 22.18 -3.55
N PHE A 89 3.16 22.75 -2.35
CA PHE A 89 4.37 22.87 -1.53
C PHE A 89 5.62 23.25 -2.35
N PRO A 90 5.64 24.41 -3.04
CA PRO A 90 6.77 24.82 -3.87
C PRO A 90 8.05 24.91 -3.04
N GLY A 91 9.12 24.30 -3.54
CA GLY A 91 10.42 24.24 -2.85
C GLY A 91 10.51 23.21 -1.73
N ALA A 92 9.44 22.47 -1.43
CA ALA A 92 9.50 21.37 -0.48
C ALA A 92 10.32 20.19 -1.03
N THR A 93 11.01 19.50 -0.13
CA THR A 93 11.68 18.23 -0.41
C THR A 93 11.19 17.16 0.56
N ILE A 94 10.94 15.97 0.04
CA ILE A 94 10.35 14.87 0.77
C ILE A 94 10.88 13.55 0.21
N ASN A 95 10.73 12.45 0.95
CA ASN A 95 10.85 11.11 0.40
C ASN A 95 9.90 10.17 1.14
N PHE A 96 9.11 9.40 0.43
CA PHE A 96 8.18 8.40 1.00
C PHE A 96 8.91 7.44 1.94
N ALA A 97 10.11 6.96 1.55
CA ALA A 97 10.89 6.06 2.39
C ALA A 97 11.36 6.72 3.70
N SER A 98 11.65 8.03 3.71
CA SER A 98 11.99 8.76 4.93
C SER A 98 10.83 8.74 5.93
N GLN A 99 9.60 8.97 5.46
CA GLN A 99 8.43 8.93 6.30
C GLN A 99 8.13 7.50 6.79
N ALA A 100 8.22 6.50 5.91
CA ALA A 100 7.93 5.10 6.24
C ALA A 100 8.97 4.50 7.22
N LEU A 101 10.26 4.83 7.06
CA LEU A 101 11.34 4.25 7.85
C LEU A 101 11.73 5.09 9.08
N ARG A 102 11.04 6.20 9.35
CA ARG A 102 11.32 7.04 10.53
C ARG A 102 11.11 6.32 11.88
N HIS A 103 10.42 5.18 11.83
CA HIS A 103 10.14 4.36 13.01
C HIS A 103 11.29 3.41 13.38
N ALA A 104 12.31 3.27 12.52
CA ALA A 104 13.56 2.60 12.83
C ALA A 104 14.54 3.57 13.56
N PRO A 105 15.42 3.05 14.46
CA PRO A 105 15.51 1.64 14.86
C PRO A 105 14.43 1.24 15.87
N SER A 106 13.85 0.07 15.69
CA SER A 106 12.91 -0.56 16.63
C SER A 106 12.82 -2.07 16.34
N ASP A 107 12.75 -2.88 17.38
CA ASP A 107 12.59 -4.33 17.29
C ASP A 107 11.12 -4.75 17.15
N ALA A 108 10.17 -3.78 17.21
CA ALA A 108 8.78 -4.05 16.89
C ALA A 108 8.62 -4.49 15.42
N PRO A 109 7.68 -5.36 15.09
CA PRO A 109 7.48 -5.82 13.73
C PRO A 109 6.98 -4.68 12.83
N ALA A 110 7.69 -4.44 11.74
CA ALA A 110 7.23 -3.60 10.64
C ALA A 110 6.37 -4.41 9.65
N ILE A 111 6.78 -5.66 9.41
CA ILE A 111 6.11 -6.58 8.48
C ILE A 111 5.91 -7.93 9.14
N ILE A 112 4.71 -8.49 9.01
CA ILE A 112 4.41 -9.90 9.25
C ILE A 112 3.95 -10.49 7.93
N ALA A 113 4.75 -11.35 7.32
CA ALA A 113 4.43 -11.98 6.04
C ALA A 113 4.06 -13.44 6.25
N CYS A 114 2.92 -13.85 5.69
CA CYS A 114 2.47 -15.24 5.66
C CYS A 114 2.20 -15.64 4.21
N ASN A 115 2.30 -16.94 3.95
CA ASN A 115 1.93 -17.51 2.66
C ASN A 115 0.90 -18.64 2.81
N GLU A 116 0.39 -19.12 1.70
CA GLU A 116 -0.60 -20.22 1.69
C GLU A 116 -0.02 -21.59 2.09
N ALA A 117 1.32 -21.76 2.13
CA ALA A 117 1.96 -22.96 2.65
C ALA A 117 2.01 -22.99 4.20
N GLY A 118 1.67 -21.87 4.84
CA GLY A 118 1.65 -21.75 6.30
C GLY A 118 2.94 -21.14 6.87
N ASP A 119 3.93 -20.81 6.03
CA ASP A 119 5.14 -20.13 6.49
C ASP A 119 4.80 -18.72 6.99
N GLN A 120 5.56 -18.28 8.00
CA GLN A 120 5.46 -16.93 8.56
C GLN A 120 6.86 -16.36 8.77
N LEU A 121 7.04 -15.12 8.37
CA LEU A 121 8.23 -14.30 8.59
C LEU A 121 7.82 -13.00 9.26
N GLU A 122 8.50 -12.65 10.34
CA GLU A 122 8.40 -11.32 10.96
C GLU A 122 9.67 -10.53 10.67
N LEU A 123 9.53 -9.30 10.28
CA LEU A 123 10.63 -8.38 10.02
C LEU A 123 10.44 -7.14 10.89
N SER A 124 11.41 -6.87 11.77
CA SER A 124 11.41 -5.66 12.60
C SER A 124 11.69 -4.39 11.77
N TRP A 125 11.40 -3.23 12.34
CA TRP A 125 11.74 -1.95 11.71
C TRP A 125 13.25 -1.82 11.45
N THR A 126 14.09 -2.29 12.38
CA THR A 126 15.55 -2.31 12.24
C THR A 126 15.98 -3.17 11.05
N GLU A 127 15.44 -4.39 10.93
CA GLU A 127 15.76 -5.30 9.83
C GLU A 127 15.24 -4.80 8.49
N LEU A 128 14.03 -4.20 8.45
CA LEU A 128 13.50 -3.59 7.24
C LEU A 128 14.42 -2.47 6.75
N ALA A 129 14.81 -1.57 7.63
CA ALA A 129 15.72 -0.48 7.29
C ALA A 129 17.08 -0.98 6.79
N ALA A 130 17.63 -2.02 7.41
CA ALA A 130 18.89 -2.63 6.99
C ALA A 130 18.80 -3.26 5.59
N ARG A 131 17.74 -4.03 5.30
CA ARG A 131 17.53 -4.62 3.96
C ARG A 131 17.32 -3.54 2.89
N VAL A 132 16.56 -2.49 3.21
CA VAL A 132 16.35 -1.35 2.31
C VAL A 132 17.67 -0.63 2.04
N ALA A 133 18.49 -0.38 3.06
CA ALA A 133 19.80 0.26 2.92
C ALA A 133 20.74 -0.54 2.02
N SER A 134 20.81 -1.86 2.24
CA SER A 134 21.63 -2.78 1.44
C SER A 134 21.23 -2.77 -0.03
N LEU A 135 19.92 -2.93 -0.33
CA LEU A 135 19.44 -2.93 -1.71
C LEU A 135 19.62 -1.55 -2.37
N ALA A 136 19.35 -0.45 -1.65
CA ALA A 136 19.57 0.90 -2.18
C ALA A 136 21.04 1.16 -2.53
N ALA A 137 21.98 0.66 -1.71
CA ALA A 137 23.40 0.73 -2.01
C ALA A 137 23.76 -0.07 -3.28
N THR A 138 23.20 -1.27 -3.43
CA THR A 138 23.36 -2.09 -4.64
C THR A 138 22.81 -1.39 -5.88
N LEU A 139 21.60 -0.80 -5.82
CA LEU A 139 21.02 -0.06 -6.93
C LEU A 139 21.92 1.10 -7.35
N ARG A 140 22.42 1.88 -6.40
CA ARG A 140 23.37 2.98 -6.69
C ARG A 140 24.69 2.47 -7.30
N ALA A 141 25.26 1.40 -6.75
CA ALA A 141 26.49 0.81 -7.27
C ALA A 141 26.32 0.27 -8.70
N ARG A 142 25.10 -0.10 -9.09
CA ARG A 142 24.73 -0.52 -10.45
C ARG A 142 24.25 0.62 -11.35
N GLY A 143 24.44 1.86 -10.92
CA GLY A 143 24.18 3.06 -11.70
C GLY A 143 22.70 3.44 -11.79
N ILE A 144 21.83 2.92 -10.93
CA ILE A 144 20.46 3.40 -10.81
C ILE A 144 20.47 4.74 -10.06
N VAL A 145 19.89 5.75 -10.69
CA VAL A 145 19.89 7.13 -10.17
C VAL A 145 18.45 7.67 -10.10
N ARG A 146 18.30 8.85 -9.50
CA ARG A 146 17.03 9.57 -9.44
C ARG A 146 16.38 9.67 -10.82
N GLY A 147 15.10 9.31 -10.89
CA GLY A 147 14.31 9.35 -12.13
C GLY A 147 14.44 8.11 -13.02
N ASP A 148 15.38 7.21 -12.77
CA ASP A 148 15.40 5.91 -13.43
C ASP A 148 14.16 5.08 -13.04
N ARG A 149 13.58 4.33 -13.97
CA ARG A 149 12.46 3.43 -13.68
C ARG A 149 12.99 2.05 -13.32
N VAL A 150 12.47 1.55 -12.21
CA VAL A 150 12.69 0.17 -11.75
C VAL A 150 11.36 -0.57 -11.83
N ALA A 151 11.30 -1.55 -12.73
CA ALA A 151 10.14 -2.41 -12.90
C ALA A 151 10.27 -3.67 -12.05
N ALA A 152 9.15 -4.21 -11.59
CA ALA A 152 9.16 -5.47 -10.86
C ALA A 152 7.99 -6.38 -11.22
N VAL A 153 8.22 -7.69 -11.12
CA VAL A 153 7.20 -8.74 -11.22
C VAL A 153 7.34 -9.61 -9.97
N LEU A 154 6.61 -9.25 -8.93
CA LEU A 154 6.73 -9.83 -7.59
C LEU A 154 5.37 -10.11 -6.98
N PRO A 155 5.24 -11.18 -6.17
CA PRO A 155 4.06 -11.42 -5.36
C PRO A 155 3.99 -10.45 -4.16
N ASN A 156 2.95 -10.56 -3.34
CA ASN A 156 2.78 -9.73 -2.14
C ASN A 156 3.71 -10.22 -1.01
N SER A 157 4.99 -9.96 -1.16
CA SER A 157 6.08 -10.45 -0.32
C SER A 157 6.92 -9.34 0.30
N VAL A 158 7.79 -9.71 1.24
CA VAL A 158 8.74 -8.79 1.88
C VAL A 158 9.67 -8.17 0.84
N GLU A 159 10.10 -8.95 -0.17
CA GLU A 159 11.00 -8.49 -1.23
C GLU A 159 10.40 -7.36 -2.04
N ALA A 160 9.08 -7.41 -2.30
CA ALA A 160 8.38 -6.33 -3.01
C ALA A 160 8.40 -5.02 -2.21
N VAL A 161 8.20 -5.09 -0.88
CA VAL A 161 8.22 -3.92 0.01
C VAL A 161 9.63 -3.35 0.12
N VAL A 162 10.63 -4.21 0.35
CA VAL A 162 12.05 -3.80 0.44
C VAL A 162 12.49 -3.16 -0.87
N ALA A 163 12.17 -3.78 -2.02
CA ALA A 163 12.53 -3.25 -3.33
C ALA A 163 11.89 -1.88 -3.61
N PHE A 164 10.62 -1.71 -3.29
CA PHE A 164 9.94 -0.43 -3.42
C PHE A 164 10.59 0.67 -2.56
N LEU A 165 10.84 0.40 -1.27
CA LEU A 165 11.44 1.38 -0.36
C LEU A 165 12.89 1.71 -0.74
N ALA A 166 13.66 0.72 -1.21
CA ALA A 166 15.02 0.95 -1.72
C ALA A 166 15.00 1.82 -2.98
N CYS A 167 14.07 1.57 -3.90
CA CYS A 167 13.84 2.38 -5.08
C CYS A 167 13.51 3.83 -4.72
N ALA A 168 12.55 4.03 -3.82
CA ALA A 168 12.16 5.35 -3.31
C ALA A 168 13.34 6.05 -2.64
N SER A 169 14.17 5.34 -1.85
CA SER A 169 15.35 5.89 -1.18
C SER A 169 16.37 6.49 -2.15
N VAL A 170 16.48 5.93 -3.36
CA VAL A 170 17.36 6.43 -4.43
C VAL A 170 16.69 7.57 -5.23
N GLY A 171 15.40 7.78 -5.06
CA GLY A 171 14.60 8.65 -5.92
C GLY A 171 14.34 8.04 -7.30
N ALA A 172 14.48 6.72 -7.46
CA ALA A 172 14.07 6.00 -8.65
C ALA A 172 12.54 5.77 -8.64
N ILE A 173 11.96 5.56 -9.82
CA ILE A 173 10.52 5.46 -10.02
C ILE A 173 10.11 4.00 -10.07
N TRP A 174 9.24 3.59 -9.18
CA TRP A 174 8.79 2.22 -9.04
C TRP A 174 7.62 1.86 -9.96
N SER A 175 7.61 0.64 -10.51
CA SER A 175 6.45 0.08 -11.21
C SER A 175 6.36 -1.42 -10.99
N LEU A 176 5.21 -1.92 -10.56
CA LEU A 176 5.03 -3.31 -10.12
C LEU A 176 3.88 -3.98 -10.87
N CYS A 177 4.12 -5.20 -11.34
CA CYS A 177 3.12 -6.11 -11.87
C CYS A 177 3.07 -7.39 -11.04
N SER A 178 1.88 -8.00 -10.98
CA SER A 178 1.69 -9.28 -10.31
C SER A 178 2.27 -10.43 -11.15
N PRO A 179 2.85 -11.48 -10.54
CA PRO A 179 3.48 -12.58 -11.27
C PRO A 179 2.49 -13.47 -12.04
N ASP A 180 1.18 -13.41 -11.77
CA ASP A 180 0.14 -14.11 -12.51
C ASP A 180 -0.14 -13.51 -13.89
N MET A 181 0.33 -12.29 -14.16
CA MET A 181 0.14 -11.63 -15.44
C MET A 181 0.96 -12.30 -16.57
N GLY A 182 0.35 -12.43 -17.75
CA GLY A 182 1.05 -12.92 -18.95
C GLY A 182 2.12 -11.95 -19.44
N ALA A 183 3.15 -12.46 -20.12
CA ALA A 183 4.27 -11.64 -20.62
C ALA A 183 3.81 -10.46 -21.48
N ALA A 184 2.85 -10.66 -22.39
CA ALA A 184 2.31 -9.60 -23.23
C ALA A 184 1.74 -8.45 -22.40
N SER A 185 0.92 -8.77 -21.37
CA SER A 185 0.30 -7.77 -20.48
C SER A 185 1.33 -7.00 -19.65
N VAL A 186 2.44 -7.64 -19.25
CA VAL A 186 3.55 -6.97 -18.55
C VAL A 186 4.33 -6.08 -19.50
N LEU A 187 4.63 -6.58 -20.72
CA LEU A 187 5.35 -5.82 -21.75
C LEU A 187 4.57 -4.59 -22.21
N ASP A 188 3.24 -4.70 -22.36
CA ASP A 188 2.36 -3.55 -22.70
C ASP A 188 2.47 -2.40 -21.68
N ARG A 189 2.85 -2.71 -20.45
CA ARG A 189 3.09 -1.72 -19.39
C ARG A 189 4.53 -1.23 -19.38
N PHE A 190 5.48 -2.14 -19.30
CA PHE A 190 6.88 -1.78 -19.05
C PHE A 190 7.58 -1.14 -20.25
N ARG A 191 7.17 -1.47 -21.48
CA ARG A 191 7.70 -0.77 -22.69
C ARG A 191 7.38 0.72 -22.70
N GLN A 192 6.26 1.13 -22.11
CA GLN A 192 5.85 2.54 -22.03
C GLN A 192 6.75 3.36 -21.10
N ILE A 193 7.42 2.71 -20.15
CA ILE A 193 8.22 3.39 -19.12
C ILE A 193 9.71 3.17 -19.26
N THR A 194 10.15 2.34 -20.23
CA THR A 194 11.56 2.06 -20.51
C THR A 194 12.40 1.82 -19.23
N PRO A 195 12.15 0.73 -18.48
CA PRO A 195 12.79 0.50 -17.18
C PRO A 195 14.27 0.18 -17.35
N LYS A 196 15.11 0.72 -16.45
CA LYS A 196 16.55 0.45 -16.43
C LYS A 196 16.90 -0.78 -15.58
N ALA A 197 16.04 -1.14 -14.64
CA ALA A 197 16.18 -2.35 -13.85
C ALA A 197 14.87 -3.15 -13.84
N LEU A 198 15.01 -4.47 -13.75
CA LEU A 198 13.92 -5.43 -13.53
C LEU A 198 14.23 -6.26 -12.27
N ILE A 199 13.26 -6.39 -11.38
CA ILE A 199 13.31 -7.29 -10.21
C ILE A 199 12.17 -8.28 -10.36
N ALA A 200 12.45 -9.59 -10.47
CA ALA A 200 11.37 -10.55 -10.73
C ALA A 200 11.60 -11.90 -10.07
N VAL A 201 10.47 -12.52 -9.66
CA VAL A 201 10.45 -13.93 -9.26
C VAL A 201 10.47 -14.85 -10.47
N ARG A 202 11.09 -16.03 -10.32
CA ARG A 202 11.08 -17.09 -11.33
C ARG A 202 9.97 -18.10 -11.11
N SER A 203 9.40 -18.16 -9.92
CA SER A 203 8.23 -18.96 -9.59
C SER A 203 7.46 -18.36 -8.44
N TYR A 204 6.19 -18.68 -8.30
CA TYR A 204 5.36 -18.31 -7.15
C TYR A 204 4.35 -19.42 -6.85
N ARG A 205 3.81 -19.43 -5.62
CA ARG A 205 2.78 -20.39 -5.21
C ARG A 205 1.40 -19.75 -5.24
N TYR A 206 0.42 -20.46 -5.79
CA TYR A 206 -0.97 -20.01 -5.78
C TYR A 206 -1.95 -21.17 -5.91
N GLY A 207 -2.91 -21.27 -4.99
CA GLY A 207 -3.91 -22.34 -4.97
C GLY A 207 -3.30 -23.72 -4.78
N GLY A 208 -2.27 -23.86 -3.94
CA GLY A 208 -1.54 -25.10 -3.66
C GLY A 208 -0.56 -25.52 -4.76
N LYS A 209 -0.43 -24.75 -5.83
CA LYS A 209 0.43 -25.07 -6.98
C LYS A 209 1.57 -24.08 -7.11
N ILE A 210 2.73 -24.58 -7.57
CA ILE A 210 3.85 -23.74 -7.97
C ILE A 210 3.73 -23.43 -9.46
N HIS A 211 3.83 -22.14 -9.78
CA HIS A 211 3.76 -21.62 -11.13
C HIS A 211 5.14 -21.14 -11.55
N ASP A 212 5.76 -21.84 -12.50
CA ASP A 212 7.02 -21.42 -13.12
C ASP A 212 6.80 -20.18 -14.00
N ARG A 213 7.63 -19.16 -13.80
CA ARG A 213 7.64 -17.90 -14.55
C ARG A 213 8.93 -17.68 -15.31
N SER A 214 9.81 -18.67 -15.34
CA SER A 214 11.15 -18.57 -15.97
C SER A 214 11.07 -18.16 -17.44
N THR A 215 10.13 -18.73 -18.20
CA THR A 215 9.91 -18.36 -19.61
C THR A 215 9.41 -16.91 -19.74
N VAL A 216 8.50 -16.48 -18.88
CA VAL A 216 7.96 -15.12 -18.90
C VAL A 216 9.05 -14.12 -18.56
N THR A 217 9.81 -14.35 -17.50
CA THR A 217 10.91 -13.45 -17.11
C THR A 217 12.02 -13.39 -18.15
N ALA A 218 12.36 -14.53 -18.79
CA ALA A 218 13.30 -14.54 -19.90
C ALA A 218 12.80 -13.69 -21.07
N GLN A 219 11.52 -13.81 -21.44
CA GLN A 219 10.91 -12.99 -22.49
C GLN A 219 10.90 -11.50 -22.15
N LEU A 220 10.65 -11.13 -20.88
CA LEU A 220 10.72 -9.74 -20.42
C LEU A 220 12.14 -9.18 -20.57
N VAL A 221 13.15 -9.93 -20.10
CA VAL A 221 14.57 -9.55 -20.19
C VAL A 221 15.00 -9.36 -21.63
N GLU A 222 14.59 -10.25 -22.53
CA GLU A 222 14.91 -10.16 -23.97
C GLU A 222 14.22 -8.98 -24.66
N SER A 223 12.97 -8.69 -24.27
CA SER A 223 12.13 -7.69 -24.96
C SER A 223 12.28 -6.26 -24.43
N LEU A 224 12.90 -6.05 -23.27
CA LEU A 224 13.10 -4.75 -22.65
C LEU A 224 14.56 -4.31 -22.85
N GLU A 225 14.86 -3.74 -24.00
CA GLU A 225 16.22 -3.34 -24.41
C GLU A 225 16.87 -2.30 -23.50
N SER A 226 16.06 -1.56 -22.72
CA SER A 226 16.54 -0.53 -21.78
C SER A 226 17.13 -1.08 -20.48
N LEU A 227 17.03 -2.40 -20.24
CA LEU A 227 17.51 -3.01 -19.00
C LEU A 227 19.04 -3.04 -18.95
N ALA A 228 19.58 -2.50 -17.86
CA ALA A 228 20.99 -2.61 -17.48
C ALA A 228 21.21 -3.54 -16.27
N LEU A 229 20.15 -3.76 -15.47
CA LEU A 229 20.19 -4.59 -14.25
C LEU A 229 18.98 -5.52 -14.19
N TYR A 230 19.23 -6.79 -13.88
CA TYR A 230 18.20 -7.77 -13.56
C TYR A 230 18.51 -8.40 -12.19
N ILE A 231 17.56 -8.34 -11.25
CA ILE A 231 17.66 -8.98 -9.93
C ILE A 231 16.63 -10.09 -9.87
N THR A 232 17.10 -11.32 -9.64
CA THR A 232 16.24 -12.50 -9.52
C THR A 232 15.88 -12.72 -8.06
N VAL A 233 14.59 -12.76 -7.78
CA VAL A 233 14.06 -13.11 -6.44
C VAL A 233 13.75 -14.59 -6.42
N PRO A 234 14.22 -15.35 -5.40
CA PRO A 234 13.94 -16.77 -5.30
C PRO A 234 12.44 -17.00 -5.10
N GLY A 235 11.89 -17.95 -5.84
CA GLY A 235 10.54 -18.46 -5.64
C GLY A 235 10.55 -19.80 -4.91
N PRO A 236 9.37 -20.38 -4.63
CA PRO A 236 9.28 -21.75 -4.11
C PRO A 236 10.01 -22.72 -5.04
N ASP A 237 10.81 -23.62 -4.45
CA ASP A 237 11.60 -24.66 -5.14
C ASP A 237 12.59 -24.11 -6.21
N ASP A 238 12.96 -22.83 -6.13
CA ASP A 238 13.97 -22.25 -7.03
C ASP A 238 15.38 -22.59 -6.52
N PRO A 239 16.20 -23.28 -7.31
CA PRO A 239 17.58 -23.61 -6.92
C PRO A 239 18.52 -22.39 -6.82
N GLY A 240 18.02 -21.19 -7.09
CA GLY A 240 18.78 -19.94 -6.97
C GLY A 240 19.85 -19.70 -8.04
N ASN A 241 19.97 -20.59 -9.03
CA ASN A 241 20.99 -20.45 -10.07
C ASN A 241 20.60 -19.35 -11.08
N THR A 242 21.34 -18.25 -11.05
CA THR A 242 21.22 -17.16 -12.02
C THR A 242 22.34 -17.23 -13.05
N THR A 243 22.02 -17.55 -14.29
CA THR A 243 22.97 -17.43 -15.40
C THR A 243 22.59 -16.23 -16.26
N SER A 244 23.45 -15.23 -16.31
CA SER A 244 23.33 -14.15 -17.30
C SER A 244 23.61 -14.70 -18.70
N ARG A 245 22.68 -14.47 -19.63
CA ARG A 245 22.85 -14.82 -21.05
C ARG A 245 23.28 -13.63 -21.93
N SER A 246 23.37 -12.43 -21.37
CA SER A 246 23.71 -11.21 -22.12
C SER A 246 24.91 -10.50 -21.50
N ALA A 247 25.87 -10.11 -22.36
CA ALA A 247 27.05 -9.37 -21.94
C ALA A 247 26.75 -7.93 -21.45
N HIS A 248 25.58 -7.40 -21.78
CA HIS A 248 25.19 -6.01 -21.44
C HIS A 248 24.25 -5.90 -20.25
N LEU A 249 23.74 -7.03 -19.73
CA LEU A 249 22.81 -7.05 -18.61
C LEU A 249 23.48 -7.60 -17.35
N ALA A 250 23.71 -6.75 -16.36
CA ALA A 250 24.12 -7.22 -15.06
C ALA A 250 23.02 -8.02 -14.38
N THR A 251 23.29 -9.26 -13.99
CA THR A 251 22.33 -10.14 -13.29
C THR A 251 22.83 -10.45 -11.90
N LEU A 252 21.96 -10.28 -10.88
CA LEU A 252 22.24 -10.56 -9.49
C LEU A 252 21.17 -11.46 -8.89
N ALA A 253 21.56 -12.34 -7.97
CA ALA A 253 20.60 -12.96 -7.07
C ALA A 253 20.14 -11.95 -6.00
N TRP A 254 18.92 -12.08 -5.53
CA TRP A 254 18.38 -11.23 -4.46
C TRP A 254 19.26 -11.22 -3.21
N GLN A 255 19.74 -12.39 -2.80
CA GLN A 255 20.58 -12.52 -1.62
C GLN A 255 21.88 -11.73 -1.74
N ASP A 256 22.50 -11.74 -2.93
CA ASP A 256 23.69 -10.94 -3.21
C ASP A 256 23.37 -9.44 -3.23
N ALA A 257 22.18 -9.08 -3.73
CA ALA A 257 21.75 -7.69 -3.81
C ALA A 257 21.48 -7.06 -2.43
N ILE A 258 21.15 -7.86 -1.42
CA ILE A 258 20.88 -7.41 -0.04
C ILE A 258 21.96 -7.83 0.97
N ALA A 259 23.11 -8.34 0.50
CA ALA A 259 24.18 -8.85 1.38
C ALA A 259 25.09 -7.76 1.98
N HIS A 260 24.94 -6.52 1.57
CA HIS A 260 25.83 -5.43 1.96
C HIS A 260 25.42 -4.84 3.32
N ASP A 261 26.38 -4.68 4.20
CA ASP A 261 26.22 -3.82 5.37
C ASP A 261 26.38 -2.36 4.91
N ALA A 262 25.28 -1.64 4.83
CA ALA A 262 25.23 -0.28 4.34
C ALA A 262 24.40 0.61 5.27
N ALA A 263 24.88 1.82 5.50
CA ALA A 263 24.10 2.82 6.20
C ALA A 263 22.88 3.24 5.33
N LEU A 264 21.74 3.42 5.99
CA LEU A 264 20.54 3.92 5.29
C LEU A 264 20.78 5.35 4.82
N HIS A 265 20.77 5.53 3.50
CA HIS A 265 20.83 6.84 2.86
C HIS A 265 19.60 7.03 1.99
N ILE A 266 18.83 8.09 2.24
CA ILE A 266 17.60 8.41 1.52
C ILE A 266 17.76 9.81 0.90
N ASP A 267 17.68 9.86 -0.44
CA ASP A 267 17.82 11.11 -1.18
C ASP A 267 16.56 11.96 -1.05
N PRO A 268 16.65 13.21 -0.55
CA PRO A 268 15.51 14.11 -0.59
C PRO A 268 15.18 14.44 -2.05
N VAL A 269 13.90 14.39 -2.40
CA VAL A 269 13.44 14.70 -3.76
C VAL A 269 12.43 15.85 -3.72
N PRO A 270 12.23 16.62 -4.81
CA PRO A 270 11.16 17.61 -4.90
C PRO A 270 9.79 16.99 -4.60
N PHE A 271 8.87 17.78 -4.07
CA PHE A 271 7.52 17.34 -3.69
C PHE A 271 6.81 16.56 -4.80
N GLU A 272 6.91 17.02 -6.02
CA GLU A 272 6.24 16.41 -7.19
C GLU A 272 7.06 15.33 -7.89
N HIS A 273 8.27 15.00 -7.36
CA HIS A 273 9.08 13.96 -7.98
C HIS A 273 8.33 12.63 -8.05
N PRO A 274 8.31 11.96 -9.21
CA PRO A 274 7.61 10.69 -9.37
C PRO A 274 8.07 9.61 -8.39
N LEU A 275 7.12 8.96 -7.71
CA LEU A 275 7.35 7.85 -6.79
C LEU A 275 7.08 6.51 -7.45
N TRP A 276 5.88 6.37 -8.02
CA TRP A 276 5.47 5.14 -8.68
C TRP A 276 4.64 5.38 -9.95
N ILE A 277 4.62 4.36 -10.78
CA ILE A 277 3.77 4.27 -11.95
C ILE A 277 2.85 3.07 -11.77
N VAL A 278 1.55 3.33 -11.70
CA VAL A 278 0.48 2.33 -11.66
C VAL A 278 -0.29 2.37 -12.97
N TYR A 279 -1.14 1.38 -13.22
CA TYR A 279 -1.85 1.27 -14.50
C TYR A 279 -3.34 1.11 -14.28
N SER A 280 -4.13 1.86 -15.03
CA SER A 280 -5.55 1.61 -15.16
C SER A 280 -5.88 0.91 -16.49
N SER A 281 -7.01 0.21 -16.53
CA SER A 281 -7.54 -0.35 -17.75
C SER A 281 -7.98 0.79 -18.68
N GLY A 282 -7.20 1.02 -19.75
CA GLY A 282 -7.56 2.03 -20.74
C GLY A 282 -8.80 1.62 -21.54
N THR A 283 -9.64 2.58 -21.86
CA THR A 283 -10.79 2.40 -22.78
C THR A 283 -10.35 2.15 -24.22
N THR A 284 -9.07 2.35 -24.53
CA THR A 284 -8.47 2.29 -25.88
C THR A 284 -7.56 1.08 -26.11
N GLY A 285 -7.54 0.08 -25.22
CA GLY A 285 -6.82 -1.18 -25.37
C GLY A 285 -5.52 -1.29 -24.58
N LEU A 286 -4.60 -0.31 -24.62
CA LEU A 286 -3.38 -0.34 -23.83
C LEU A 286 -3.61 0.20 -22.41
N PRO A 287 -3.01 -0.42 -21.37
CA PRO A 287 -3.03 0.11 -20.02
C PRO A 287 -2.44 1.52 -19.97
N LYS A 288 -3.13 2.44 -19.28
CA LYS A 288 -2.66 3.82 -19.11
C LYS A 288 -1.74 3.92 -17.91
N PRO A 289 -0.47 4.36 -18.08
CA PRO A 289 0.41 4.62 -16.95
C PRO A 289 -0.02 5.90 -16.24
N ILE A 290 -0.16 5.81 -14.92
CA ILE A 290 -0.51 6.92 -14.02
C ILE A 290 0.69 7.13 -13.10
N VAL A 291 1.23 8.34 -13.11
CA VAL A 291 2.42 8.72 -12.34
C VAL A 291 1.97 9.51 -11.11
N ASN A 292 2.36 9.06 -9.93
CA ASN A 292 2.09 9.77 -8.69
C ASN A 292 3.42 10.20 -8.05
N GLY A 293 3.43 11.42 -7.50
CA GLY A 293 4.60 12.02 -6.85
C GLY A 293 4.72 11.69 -5.37
N HIS A 294 5.94 11.77 -4.84
CA HIS A 294 6.23 11.49 -3.42
C HIS A 294 5.37 12.30 -2.46
N GLY A 295 5.28 13.61 -2.66
CA GLY A 295 4.62 14.50 -1.71
C GLY A 295 3.11 14.28 -1.65
N GLY A 296 2.44 14.29 -2.80
CA GLY A 296 0.99 14.10 -2.88
C GLY A 296 0.56 12.78 -2.27
N VAL A 297 1.24 11.68 -2.66
CA VAL A 297 0.97 10.33 -2.13
C VAL A 297 1.20 10.26 -0.62
N THR A 298 2.33 10.78 -0.13
CA THR A 298 2.65 10.70 1.30
C THR A 298 1.60 11.42 2.15
N LEU A 299 1.23 12.66 1.79
CA LEU A 299 0.25 13.43 2.55
C LEU A 299 -1.15 12.82 2.47
N GLU A 300 -1.57 12.42 1.26
CA GLU A 300 -2.89 11.84 1.05
C GLU A 300 -3.05 10.52 1.81
N LEU A 301 -2.05 9.63 1.76
CA LEU A 301 -2.15 8.34 2.43
C LEU A 301 -1.95 8.43 3.95
N LEU A 302 -1.17 9.38 4.46
CA LEU A 302 -1.17 9.71 5.89
C LEU A 302 -2.58 10.13 6.36
N LYS A 303 -3.23 11.02 5.59
CA LYS A 303 -4.60 11.47 5.87
C LYS A 303 -5.59 10.30 5.83
N VAL A 304 -5.58 9.50 4.75
CA VAL A 304 -6.53 8.37 4.58
C VAL A 304 -6.33 7.33 5.67
N MET A 305 -5.10 6.89 5.90
CA MET A 305 -4.85 5.83 6.86
C MET A 305 -5.17 6.26 8.30
N ALA A 306 -4.78 7.46 8.70
CA ALA A 306 -5.01 7.93 10.06
C ALA A 306 -6.42 8.49 10.27
N LEU A 307 -6.87 9.42 9.42
CA LEU A 307 -8.08 10.19 9.71
C LEU A 307 -9.36 9.49 9.23
N HIS A 308 -9.27 8.72 8.13
CA HIS A 308 -10.43 8.01 7.58
C HIS A 308 -10.49 6.55 8.01
N ASN A 309 -9.36 5.85 8.09
CA ASN A 309 -9.31 4.45 8.53
C ASN A 309 -9.07 4.30 10.04
N ASP A 310 -8.83 5.39 10.75
CA ASP A 310 -8.56 5.41 12.20
C ASP A 310 -7.41 4.47 12.60
N LEU A 311 -6.36 4.38 11.74
CA LEU A 311 -5.21 3.51 11.97
C LEU A 311 -4.19 4.19 12.88
N HIS A 312 -3.66 3.43 13.84
CA HIS A 312 -2.67 3.91 14.82
C HIS A 312 -1.33 3.20 14.67
N ALA A 313 -0.27 3.83 15.17
CA ALA A 313 1.05 3.20 15.25
C ALA A 313 0.98 1.90 16.07
N GLY A 314 1.73 0.88 15.62
CA GLY A 314 1.75 -0.43 16.26
C GLY A 314 0.55 -1.33 15.97
N GLU A 315 -0.50 -0.81 15.33
CA GLU A 315 -1.62 -1.65 14.89
C GLU A 315 -1.26 -2.49 13.67
N ARG A 316 -1.91 -3.65 13.52
CA ARG A 316 -1.71 -4.62 12.44
C ARG A 316 -2.74 -4.39 11.35
N PHE A 317 -2.25 -3.96 10.20
CA PHE A 317 -3.04 -3.63 9.02
C PHE A 317 -2.84 -4.67 7.92
N HIS A 318 -3.93 -5.12 7.32
CA HIS A 318 -3.93 -5.97 6.15
C HIS A 318 -4.96 -5.52 5.13
N TRP A 319 -4.59 -5.54 3.85
CA TRP A 319 -5.51 -5.48 2.74
C TRP A 319 -5.18 -6.59 1.75
N PHE A 320 -6.10 -7.52 1.54
CA PHE A 320 -5.89 -8.55 0.53
C PHE A 320 -5.91 -7.95 -0.87
N THR A 321 -4.81 -8.11 -1.59
CA THR A 321 -4.59 -7.50 -2.91
C THR A 321 -3.57 -8.28 -3.72
N THR A 322 -3.64 -8.17 -5.04
CA THR A 322 -2.50 -8.45 -5.91
C THR A 322 -1.58 -7.25 -5.98
N THR A 323 -0.32 -7.46 -6.32
CA THR A 323 0.69 -6.39 -6.40
C THR A 323 0.49 -5.45 -7.58
N GLY A 324 -0.31 -5.85 -8.58
CA GLY A 324 -0.68 -5.01 -9.71
C GLY A 324 -1.89 -4.10 -9.47
N TRP A 325 -2.52 -4.17 -8.30
CA TRP A 325 -3.67 -3.33 -7.93
C TRP A 325 -3.25 -2.23 -6.96
N ILE A 326 -3.85 -1.03 -7.09
CA ILE A 326 -3.56 0.14 -6.23
C ILE A 326 -3.71 -0.15 -4.73
N MET A 327 -4.49 -1.14 -4.34
CA MET A 327 -4.64 -1.52 -2.94
C MET A 327 -3.37 -2.09 -2.32
N TRP A 328 -2.39 -2.56 -3.12
CA TRP A 328 -1.06 -2.87 -2.62
C TRP A 328 -0.34 -1.61 -2.14
N ASN A 329 -0.42 -0.53 -2.92
CA ASN A 329 0.16 0.77 -2.55
C ASN A 329 -0.51 1.34 -1.29
N CYS A 330 -1.83 1.14 -1.15
CA CYS A 330 -2.58 1.47 0.05
C CYS A 330 -2.08 0.63 1.26
N GLN A 331 -1.90 -0.69 1.09
CA GLN A 331 -1.42 -1.56 2.17
C GLN A 331 -0.06 -1.14 2.71
N ILE A 332 0.92 -0.92 1.84
CA ILE A 332 2.27 -0.51 2.28
C ILE A 332 2.30 0.88 2.91
N SER A 333 1.34 1.74 2.60
CA SER A 333 1.27 3.10 3.15
C SER A 333 0.93 3.13 4.65
N ALA A 334 0.46 2.02 5.23
CA ALA A 334 0.31 1.90 6.68
C ALA A 334 1.66 2.05 7.41
N LEU A 335 2.77 1.74 6.76
CA LEU A 335 4.12 1.97 7.29
C LEU A 335 4.40 3.46 7.57
N LEU A 336 3.76 4.39 6.84
CA LEU A 336 3.92 5.83 7.07
C LEU A 336 3.52 6.27 8.48
N LEU A 337 2.62 5.52 9.12
CA LEU A 337 2.12 5.77 10.47
C LEU A 337 2.81 4.94 11.56
N GLY A 338 3.76 4.07 11.21
CA GLY A 338 4.35 3.13 12.15
C GLY A 338 3.44 1.94 12.49
N ALA A 339 2.47 1.64 11.63
CA ALA A 339 1.67 0.43 11.74
C ALA A 339 2.42 -0.77 11.14
N THR A 340 2.18 -1.96 11.67
CA THR A 340 2.69 -3.22 11.13
C THR A 340 1.85 -3.64 9.94
N ILE A 341 2.44 -3.81 8.76
CA ILE A 341 1.73 -4.40 7.62
C ILE A 341 1.78 -5.91 7.69
N CYS A 342 0.62 -6.55 7.49
CA CYS A 342 0.51 -8.00 7.46
C CYS A 342 0.27 -8.44 6.02
N LEU A 343 1.25 -9.11 5.40
CA LEU A 343 1.20 -9.57 4.02
C LEU A 343 0.68 -11.01 3.97
N TYR A 344 -0.12 -11.30 2.95
CA TYR A 344 -0.52 -12.67 2.62
C TYR A 344 -0.22 -12.93 1.15
N ASP A 345 0.68 -13.90 0.89
CA ASP A 345 1.02 -14.36 -0.45
C ASP A 345 0.33 -15.70 -0.73
N GLY A 346 -0.60 -15.71 -1.67
CA GLY A 346 -1.35 -16.90 -2.05
C GLY A 346 -2.81 -16.63 -2.39
N ASN A 347 -3.52 -17.71 -2.67
CA ASN A 347 -4.96 -17.68 -2.97
C ASN A 347 -5.78 -17.50 -1.67
N PRO A 348 -6.66 -16.49 -1.60
CA PRO A 348 -7.47 -16.21 -0.41
C PRO A 348 -8.51 -17.30 -0.10
N GLY A 349 -8.79 -18.17 -1.07
CA GLY A 349 -9.71 -19.28 -0.96
C GLY A 349 -9.03 -20.65 -0.83
N TRP A 350 -7.72 -20.71 -0.63
CA TRP A 350 -6.98 -21.96 -0.48
C TRP A 350 -6.50 -22.18 0.96
N PRO A 351 -6.68 -23.39 1.56
CA PRO A 351 -7.36 -24.57 1.00
C PRO A 351 -8.90 -24.46 0.99
N ASP A 352 -9.46 -23.44 1.60
CA ASP A 352 -10.88 -23.12 1.65
C ASP A 352 -11.14 -21.63 1.85
N ALA A 353 -12.39 -21.18 1.74
CA ALA A 353 -12.78 -19.78 1.82
C ALA A 353 -12.49 -19.10 3.18
N GLY A 354 -12.17 -19.86 4.22
CA GLY A 354 -11.81 -19.34 5.54
C GLY A 354 -10.31 -19.03 5.71
N ALA A 355 -9.48 -19.29 4.69
CA ALA A 355 -8.02 -19.17 4.79
C ALA A 355 -7.54 -17.80 5.28
N LEU A 356 -8.06 -16.71 4.69
CA LEU A 356 -7.68 -15.36 5.11
C LEU A 356 -8.20 -14.98 6.50
N TRP A 357 -9.33 -15.51 6.93
CA TRP A 357 -9.83 -15.27 8.29
C TRP A 357 -8.97 -15.98 9.33
N ARG A 358 -8.49 -17.20 9.03
CA ARG A 358 -7.50 -17.89 9.89
C ARG A 358 -6.17 -17.16 9.94
N PHE A 359 -5.72 -16.60 8.80
CA PHE A 359 -4.56 -15.71 8.78
C PHE A 359 -4.78 -14.48 9.66
N ALA A 360 -5.93 -13.80 9.51
CA ALA A 360 -6.29 -12.62 10.30
C ALA A 360 -6.26 -12.89 11.82
N ASP A 361 -6.80 -14.05 12.24
CA ASP A 361 -6.76 -14.48 13.63
C ASP A 361 -5.34 -14.78 14.10
N ARG A 362 -4.57 -15.56 13.32
CA ARG A 362 -3.18 -15.93 13.63
C ARG A 362 -2.33 -14.70 13.92
N VAL A 363 -2.38 -13.71 13.06
CA VAL A 363 -1.57 -12.49 13.20
C VAL A 363 -2.22 -11.44 14.12
N GLY A 364 -3.51 -11.58 14.47
CA GLY A 364 -4.24 -10.65 15.33
C GLY A 364 -4.42 -9.28 14.70
N LEU A 365 -5.09 -9.22 13.55
CA LEU A 365 -5.31 -7.97 12.82
C LEU A 365 -6.19 -6.99 13.61
N ASN A 366 -5.87 -5.70 13.48
CA ASN A 366 -6.73 -4.59 13.91
C ASN A 366 -7.59 -4.08 12.74
N PHE A 367 -7.06 -4.11 11.54
CA PHE A 367 -7.75 -3.75 10.31
C PHE A 367 -7.61 -4.87 9.27
N PHE A 368 -8.75 -5.38 8.77
CA PHE A 368 -8.79 -6.38 7.71
C PHE A 368 -9.53 -5.85 6.50
N GLY A 369 -8.86 -5.67 5.37
CA GLY A 369 -9.44 -5.20 4.12
C GLY A 369 -9.43 -6.26 3.03
N ALA A 370 -10.50 -6.34 2.24
CA ALA A 370 -10.60 -7.19 1.06
C ALA A 370 -11.59 -6.62 0.04
N GLY A 371 -11.67 -7.24 -1.15
CA GLY A 371 -12.70 -6.93 -2.13
C GLY A 371 -14.09 -7.37 -1.67
N ALA A 372 -15.14 -6.63 -2.05
CA ALA A 372 -16.54 -6.98 -1.71
C ALA A 372 -16.92 -8.39 -2.20
N ALA A 373 -16.35 -8.84 -3.33
CA ALA A 373 -16.54 -10.18 -3.86
C ALA A 373 -16.03 -11.27 -2.90
N PHE A 374 -14.90 -11.03 -2.21
CA PHE A 374 -14.36 -11.94 -1.20
C PHE A 374 -15.32 -12.08 -0.03
N HIS A 375 -15.80 -10.98 0.54
CA HIS A 375 -16.74 -11.01 1.67
C HIS A 375 -18.06 -11.72 1.30
N THR A 376 -18.59 -11.42 0.11
CA THR A 376 -19.80 -12.08 -0.40
C THR A 376 -19.57 -13.58 -0.65
N GLY A 377 -18.38 -13.95 -1.13
CA GLY A 377 -17.99 -15.36 -1.31
C GLY A 377 -17.93 -16.12 0.01
N CYS A 378 -17.31 -15.52 1.05
CA CYS A 378 -17.26 -16.09 2.40
C CYS A 378 -18.66 -16.28 3.00
N MET A 379 -19.54 -15.28 2.88
CA MET A 379 -20.93 -15.37 3.33
C MET A 379 -21.65 -16.55 2.67
N LYS A 380 -21.56 -16.67 1.34
CA LYS A 380 -22.19 -17.77 0.58
C LYS A 380 -21.63 -19.14 0.91
N ALA A 381 -20.35 -19.21 1.26
CA ALA A 381 -19.69 -20.45 1.66
C ALA A 381 -19.94 -20.82 3.15
N GLY A 382 -20.70 -20.02 3.88
CA GLY A 382 -20.96 -20.25 5.31
C GLY A 382 -19.73 -20.14 6.19
N VAL A 383 -18.73 -19.32 5.79
CA VAL A 383 -17.53 -19.08 6.59
C VAL A 383 -17.91 -18.32 7.85
N VAL A 384 -17.37 -18.76 8.98
CA VAL A 384 -17.49 -18.02 10.24
C VAL A 384 -16.16 -17.28 10.46
N PRO A 385 -16.12 -15.95 10.30
CA PRO A 385 -14.92 -15.13 10.52
C PRO A 385 -14.68 -14.96 12.02
N ALA A 386 -14.23 -16.03 12.67
CA ALA A 386 -14.10 -16.07 14.10
C ALA A 386 -12.85 -16.84 14.53
N GLY A 387 -11.98 -16.12 15.22
CA GLY A 387 -10.94 -16.66 16.08
C GLY A 387 -10.99 -15.92 17.40
N GLU A 388 -10.46 -16.52 18.44
CA GLU A 388 -10.48 -15.90 19.79
C GLU A 388 -9.64 -14.62 19.82
N ARG A 389 -8.49 -14.63 19.14
CA ARG A 389 -7.59 -13.48 19.04
C ARG A 389 -8.20 -12.38 18.18
N LEU A 390 -8.77 -12.74 17.02
CA LEU A 390 -9.39 -11.79 16.11
C LEU A 390 -10.52 -11.02 16.76
N ARG A 391 -11.36 -11.69 17.56
CA ARG A 391 -12.47 -11.05 18.30
C ARG A 391 -11.98 -9.98 19.28
N SER A 392 -10.77 -10.13 19.83
CA SER A 392 -10.20 -9.15 20.77
C SER A 392 -9.44 -8.02 20.10
N THR A 393 -8.96 -8.22 18.87
CA THR A 393 -8.06 -7.25 18.20
C THR A 393 -8.73 -6.49 17.05
N LEU A 394 -9.64 -7.13 16.30
CA LEU A 394 -10.22 -6.56 15.10
C LEU A 394 -11.15 -5.38 15.43
N ARG A 395 -10.87 -4.24 14.82
CA ARG A 395 -11.66 -3.01 14.99
C ARG A 395 -12.39 -2.59 13.73
N THR A 396 -11.85 -2.95 12.56
CA THR A 396 -12.36 -2.48 11.27
C THR A 396 -12.23 -3.55 10.19
N VAL A 397 -13.26 -3.69 9.36
CA VAL A 397 -13.24 -4.46 8.12
C VAL A 397 -13.46 -3.52 6.95
N GLY A 398 -12.45 -3.40 6.07
CA GLY A 398 -12.54 -2.62 4.84
C GLY A 398 -13.08 -3.45 3.67
N SER A 399 -13.82 -2.80 2.78
CA SER A 399 -14.34 -3.42 1.55
C SER A 399 -14.25 -2.45 0.38
N THR A 400 -13.78 -2.92 -0.79
CA THR A 400 -13.72 -2.11 -2.02
C THR A 400 -13.78 -2.96 -3.29
N GLY A 401 -13.59 -2.35 -4.45
CA GLY A 401 -13.60 -3.00 -5.77
C GLY A 401 -14.98 -3.11 -6.40
N SER A 402 -16.02 -3.21 -5.58
CA SER A 402 -17.44 -3.10 -5.94
C SER A 402 -18.23 -2.74 -4.68
N PRO A 403 -19.51 -2.29 -4.81
CA PRO A 403 -20.35 -2.05 -3.64
C PRO A 403 -20.51 -3.33 -2.79
N LEU A 404 -20.34 -3.20 -1.49
CA LEU A 404 -20.66 -4.27 -0.54
C LEU A 404 -22.19 -4.39 -0.43
N SER A 405 -22.75 -5.58 -0.68
CA SER A 405 -24.18 -5.76 -0.59
C SER A 405 -24.69 -5.59 0.86
N PRO A 406 -25.93 -5.10 1.08
CA PRO A 406 -26.49 -4.98 2.41
C PRO A 406 -26.48 -6.30 3.20
N ASP A 407 -26.67 -7.45 2.51
CA ASP A 407 -26.64 -8.75 3.15
C ASP A 407 -25.25 -9.16 3.60
N ALA A 408 -24.21 -8.91 2.78
CA ALA A 408 -22.82 -9.14 3.17
C ALA A 408 -22.39 -8.20 4.32
N TYR A 409 -22.89 -6.96 4.32
CA TYR A 409 -22.65 -6.02 5.42
C TYR A 409 -23.25 -6.56 6.73
N ARG A 410 -24.54 -6.96 6.72
CA ARG A 410 -25.22 -7.51 7.89
C ARG A 410 -24.59 -8.80 8.39
N TRP A 411 -24.17 -9.67 7.45
CA TRP A 411 -23.45 -10.89 7.79
C TRP A 411 -22.14 -10.58 8.52
N LEU A 412 -21.29 -9.69 7.98
CA LEU A 412 -20.07 -9.29 8.67
C LEU A 412 -20.37 -8.73 10.06
N GLN A 413 -21.39 -7.87 10.18
CA GLN A 413 -21.77 -7.29 11.45
C GLN A 413 -22.26 -8.34 12.46
N SER A 414 -23.02 -9.37 12.01
CA SER A 414 -23.50 -10.44 12.89
C SER A 414 -22.38 -11.35 13.38
N GLU A 415 -21.41 -11.66 12.51
CA GLU A 415 -20.30 -12.56 12.83
C GLU A 415 -19.24 -11.91 13.71
N LEU A 416 -18.94 -10.62 13.46
CA LEU A 416 -17.83 -9.90 14.10
C LEU A 416 -18.28 -9.06 15.30
N GLY A 417 -19.57 -8.83 15.45
CA GLY A 417 -20.15 -8.06 16.57
C GLY A 417 -20.29 -6.54 16.29
N PRO A 418 -21.04 -5.84 17.16
CA PRO A 418 -21.45 -4.45 16.94
C PRO A 418 -20.32 -3.44 17.04
N GLU A 419 -19.21 -3.77 17.70
CA GLU A 419 -18.08 -2.86 17.89
C GLU A 419 -17.16 -2.79 16.67
N VAL A 420 -17.23 -3.78 15.74
CA VAL A 420 -16.41 -3.77 14.53
C VAL A 420 -17.04 -2.86 13.48
N TRP A 421 -16.27 -1.90 13.03
CA TRP A 421 -16.69 -1.01 11.95
C TRP A 421 -16.53 -1.69 10.59
N ILE A 422 -17.63 -1.82 9.84
CA ILE A 422 -17.59 -2.25 8.44
C ILE A 422 -17.51 -0.99 7.58
N ALA A 423 -16.37 -0.81 6.90
CA ALA A 423 -15.99 0.39 6.16
C ALA A 423 -15.92 0.11 4.64
N PRO A 424 -17.02 0.22 3.89
CA PRO A 424 -16.96 0.23 2.44
C PRO A 424 -16.23 1.49 1.96
N ILE A 425 -15.29 1.31 1.02
CA ILE A 425 -14.46 2.38 0.49
C ILE A 425 -14.69 2.46 -1.01
N SER A 426 -14.90 3.67 -1.53
CA SER A 426 -14.98 3.97 -2.96
C SER A 426 -13.85 4.91 -3.35
N GLY A 427 -13.04 4.49 -4.32
CA GLY A 427 -11.88 5.23 -4.80
C GLY A 427 -11.46 4.79 -6.19
N GLY A 428 -10.27 5.17 -6.61
CA GLY A 428 -9.75 4.80 -7.93
C GLY A 428 -8.24 4.86 -8.03
N THR A 429 -7.71 4.08 -8.96
CA THR A 429 -6.28 4.08 -9.28
C THR A 429 -5.81 5.47 -9.69
N ASP A 430 -6.64 6.25 -10.40
CA ASP A 430 -6.33 7.61 -10.84
C ASP A 430 -6.09 8.58 -9.68
N LEU A 431 -6.80 8.36 -8.56
CA LEU A 431 -6.69 9.20 -7.36
C LEU A 431 -5.56 8.75 -6.44
N SER A 432 -5.15 7.48 -6.51
CA SER A 432 -4.34 6.80 -5.46
C SER A 432 -4.95 6.99 -4.06
N SER A 433 -6.26 7.11 -3.98
CA SER A 433 -7.02 7.44 -2.77
C SER A 433 -8.48 7.02 -2.91
N ALA A 434 -9.30 7.41 -1.93
CA ALA A 434 -10.75 7.24 -1.92
C ALA A 434 -11.45 8.59 -1.76
N PHE A 435 -12.69 8.67 -2.24
CA PHE A 435 -13.58 9.82 -2.03
C PHE A 435 -14.74 9.49 -1.08
N ILE A 436 -14.91 8.22 -0.69
CA ILE A 436 -15.80 7.74 0.38
C ILE A 436 -15.06 6.66 1.14
#